data_1582c853d4e28f0dc56e6444f5d9cce0
#
_entry.id   1582c853d4e28f0dc56e6444f5d9cce0
#
_cell.length_a   1.000
_cell.length_b   1.000
_cell.length_c   1.000
_cell.angle_alpha   90.00
_cell.angle_beta   90.00
_cell.angle_gamma   90.00
#
_symmetry.space_group_name_H-M   'P 1'
#
loop_
_entity.id
_entity.type
_entity.pdbx_description
1 polymer ?
#
loop_
_entity_poly.entity_id
_entity_poly.type
_entity_poly.pdbx_seq_one_letter_code
_entity_poly.pdbx_strand_id
1 'polypeptide(L)'
;MKQPGNANMQHKTPVSVSKTNSSDNAVKRIAIYVIYDRDGILDGFRKYYLEELRKVTDYIVAVVSGTITPESRDELEELADDVFVRENKGLLAGSWIDGIKHIGWDTLYEYDELLMLNDSFFGPFFPLTEMFSAMEKSDADFYGAMKNFEEKAYTQFAGRPLKHGWFRGSICYFYVIRKRLLHSAEFRKYWDSQPEIKEDWDTYFFAEIDFYDYVKDAGFRIDAYQSDKLKGYFFDNLTHNMEKLIRDDRIPFARIRPFCTDMKDQSLQIHYGKDPRQTLEYIDKYTDYDVNLIWDYILRTKNLTHIYNQLQLEYVVPRDSVEKPFTYSKKIAVILHIYYDDLVEEIANYCENFIPNTDFYITTTAEKTEKKIIEEFGKRNLNFTCKIRPNVGVAMSTLWVTYADIVNKG
;
A
#
# COMPACT_ATOMS: atom_id res chain seq x y z
N MET A 1 2.51 -37.04 30.93
CA MET A 1 3.41 -36.26 30.06
C MET A 1 3.76 -37.09 28.84
N LYS A 2 3.09 -36.87 27.72
CA LYS A 2 3.41 -37.49 26.41
C LYS A 2 3.91 -36.40 25.50
N GLN A 3 5.09 -36.57 24.93
CA GLN A 3 5.65 -35.68 23.91
C GLN A 3 4.81 -35.77 22.64
N PRO A 4 4.59 -34.65 21.89
CA PRO A 4 3.96 -34.70 20.59
C PRO A 4 4.97 -35.16 19.54
N GLY A 5 4.53 -36.14 18.73
CA GLY A 5 5.32 -36.79 17.70
C GLY A 5 5.63 -35.87 16.52
N ASN A 6 6.80 -36.12 15.94
CA ASN A 6 7.27 -35.58 14.67
C ASN A 6 6.26 -35.89 13.56
N ALA A 7 5.63 -34.85 13.02
CA ALA A 7 4.90 -34.95 11.77
C ALA A 7 5.89 -34.92 10.59
N ASN A 8 6.02 -36.02 9.89
CA ASN A 8 6.73 -36.13 8.62
C ASN A 8 6.11 -35.15 7.60
N MET A 9 6.84 -34.10 7.25
CA MET A 9 6.51 -33.28 6.08
C MET A 9 6.77 -34.07 4.81
N GLN A 10 5.70 -34.52 4.18
CA GLN A 10 5.76 -35.06 2.81
C GLN A 10 5.87 -33.84 1.84
N HIS A 11 7.01 -33.73 1.15
CA HIS A 11 7.15 -32.83 0.01
C HIS A 11 6.12 -33.19 -1.04
N LYS A 12 5.16 -32.31 -1.28
CA LYS A 12 4.25 -32.41 -2.43
C LYS A 12 5.05 -32.17 -3.70
N THR A 13 5.01 -33.12 -4.61
CA THR A 13 5.55 -33.00 -5.98
C THR A 13 4.84 -31.84 -6.68
N PRO A 14 5.55 -30.96 -7.40
CA PRO A 14 4.94 -29.79 -8.04
C PRO A 14 3.82 -30.21 -9.02
N VAL A 15 2.67 -29.57 -8.91
CA VAL A 15 1.58 -29.71 -9.88
C VAL A 15 2.05 -29.06 -11.17
N SER A 16 2.14 -29.85 -12.24
CA SER A 16 2.51 -29.39 -13.57
C SER A 16 1.42 -28.51 -14.14
N VAL A 17 1.59 -27.20 -14.05
CA VAL A 17 0.83 -26.21 -14.84
C VAL A 17 1.37 -26.30 -16.27
N SER A 18 0.49 -26.50 -17.25
CA SER A 18 0.82 -26.62 -18.66
C SER A 18 1.56 -25.37 -19.16
N LYS A 19 2.86 -25.50 -19.39
CA LYS A 19 3.70 -24.46 -20.00
C LYS A 19 3.27 -24.24 -21.45
N THR A 20 2.85 -23.03 -21.77
CA THR A 20 2.91 -22.51 -23.13
C THR A 20 4.38 -22.48 -23.56
N ASN A 21 4.68 -23.04 -24.70
CA ASN A 21 6.03 -23.19 -25.31
C ASN A 21 6.87 -21.90 -25.11
N SER A 22 7.79 -21.93 -24.15
CA SER A 22 8.85 -20.92 -24.01
C SER A 22 10.02 -21.32 -24.92
N SER A 23 10.56 -20.34 -25.66
CA SER A 23 11.82 -20.43 -26.37
C SER A 23 12.94 -20.86 -25.39
N ASP A 24 13.89 -21.68 -25.85
CA ASP A 24 15.03 -22.19 -25.06
C ASP A 24 15.96 -21.14 -24.43
N ASN A 25 15.59 -19.84 -24.44
CA ASN A 25 16.34 -18.69 -23.95
C ASN A 25 15.58 -17.82 -22.92
N ALA A 26 14.49 -18.30 -22.32
CA ALA A 26 13.77 -17.53 -21.32
C ALA A 26 14.52 -17.51 -19.98
N VAL A 27 14.73 -16.32 -19.40
CA VAL A 27 15.34 -16.13 -18.07
C VAL A 27 14.48 -16.78 -17.00
N LYS A 28 15.05 -17.73 -16.25
CA LYS A 28 14.34 -18.46 -15.18
C LYS A 28 14.44 -17.69 -13.86
N ARG A 29 13.30 -17.32 -13.30
CA ARG A 29 13.22 -16.44 -12.09
C ARG A 29 12.52 -17.11 -10.93
N ILE A 30 13.13 -16.98 -9.73
CA ILE A 30 12.52 -17.33 -8.45
C ILE A 30 12.35 -16.07 -7.61
N ALA A 31 11.21 -15.95 -6.92
CA ALA A 31 10.93 -14.83 -6.02
C ALA A 31 10.77 -15.29 -4.56
N ILE A 32 11.37 -14.55 -3.65
CA ILE A 32 11.08 -14.56 -2.22
C ILE A 32 10.24 -13.32 -1.93
N TYR A 33 8.95 -13.50 -1.65
CA TYR A 33 8.03 -12.43 -1.31
C TYR A 33 7.68 -12.47 0.18
N VAL A 34 8.18 -11.51 0.94
CA VAL A 34 7.96 -11.44 2.39
C VAL A 34 6.67 -10.70 2.69
N ILE A 35 5.82 -11.34 3.51
CA ILE A 35 4.52 -10.81 3.94
C ILE A 35 4.53 -10.69 5.46
N TYR A 36 4.07 -9.55 5.97
CA TYR A 36 3.77 -9.34 7.37
C TYR A 36 2.44 -8.62 7.55
N ASP A 37 1.54 -9.25 8.28
CA ASP A 37 0.31 -8.61 8.75
C ASP A 37 0.08 -8.96 10.23
N ARG A 38 -0.29 -7.96 11.03
CA ARG A 38 -0.49 -8.15 12.47
C ARG A 38 -1.63 -9.11 12.78
N ASP A 39 -2.68 -9.08 11.95
CA ASP A 39 -3.89 -9.87 12.13
C ASP A 39 -3.89 -11.14 11.27
N GLY A 40 -2.81 -11.36 10.49
CA GLY A 40 -2.62 -12.54 9.64
C GLY A 40 -3.50 -12.55 8.38
N ILE A 41 -3.90 -11.37 7.89
CA ILE A 41 -4.82 -11.22 6.77
C ILE A 41 -4.04 -10.96 5.47
N LEU A 42 -4.41 -11.67 4.41
CA LEU A 42 -3.92 -11.43 3.06
C LEU A 42 -4.83 -10.43 2.34
N ASP A 43 -4.47 -9.13 2.40
CA ASP A 43 -5.24 -8.08 1.74
C ASP A 43 -5.22 -8.14 0.21
N GLY A 44 -6.21 -7.54 -0.40
CA GLY A 44 -6.37 -7.51 -1.86
C GLY A 44 -5.15 -6.96 -2.62
N PHE A 45 -4.45 -5.94 -2.09
CA PHE A 45 -3.25 -5.40 -2.75
C PHE A 45 -2.09 -6.41 -2.82
N ARG A 46 -1.96 -7.31 -1.82
CA ARG A 46 -0.94 -8.38 -1.83
C ARG A 46 -1.30 -9.48 -2.83
N LYS A 47 -2.60 -9.82 -2.93
CA LYS A 47 -3.10 -10.78 -3.93
C LYS A 47 -2.80 -10.26 -5.33
N TYR A 48 -3.18 -9.02 -5.61
CA TYR A 48 -2.90 -8.35 -6.89
C TYR A 48 -1.39 -8.32 -7.20
N TYR A 49 -0.56 -8.03 -6.18
CA TYR A 49 0.90 -8.04 -6.37
C TYR A 49 1.42 -9.42 -6.76
N LEU A 50 0.97 -10.48 -6.12
CA LEU A 50 1.36 -11.87 -6.42
C LEU A 50 0.91 -12.29 -7.83
N GLU A 51 -0.30 -11.91 -8.25
CA GLU A 51 -0.80 -12.16 -9.61
C GLU A 51 0.08 -11.48 -10.67
N GLU A 52 0.49 -10.23 -10.44
CA GLU A 52 1.40 -9.51 -11.33
C GLU A 52 2.83 -10.08 -11.30
N LEU A 53 3.31 -10.48 -10.12
CA LEU A 53 4.61 -11.11 -9.95
C LEU A 53 4.69 -12.45 -10.71
N ARG A 54 3.60 -13.23 -10.73
CA ARG A 54 3.50 -14.49 -11.48
C ARG A 54 3.75 -14.33 -12.98
N LYS A 55 3.49 -13.16 -13.55
CA LYS A 55 3.72 -12.89 -14.98
C LYS A 55 5.21 -12.78 -15.34
N VAL A 56 6.07 -12.58 -14.35
CA VAL A 56 7.52 -12.37 -14.55
C VAL A 56 8.40 -13.37 -13.80
N THR A 57 7.80 -14.33 -13.07
CA THR A 57 8.54 -15.33 -12.28
C THR A 57 8.04 -16.73 -12.56
N ASP A 58 8.95 -17.72 -12.47
CA ASP A 58 8.63 -19.15 -12.64
C ASP A 58 8.25 -19.80 -11.31
N TYR A 59 8.75 -19.28 -10.18
CA TYR A 59 8.49 -19.82 -8.85
C TYR A 59 8.41 -18.71 -7.80
N ILE A 60 7.39 -18.74 -6.95
CA ILE A 60 7.18 -17.77 -5.88
C ILE A 60 7.16 -18.48 -4.54
N VAL A 61 8.07 -18.11 -3.65
CA VAL A 61 8.07 -18.49 -2.24
C VAL A 61 7.52 -17.33 -1.43
N ALA A 62 6.34 -17.48 -0.88
CA ALA A 62 5.75 -16.52 0.04
C ALA A 62 6.24 -16.80 1.47
N VAL A 63 7.02 -15.89 2.02
CA VAL A 63 7.56 -15.97 3.39
C VAL A 63 6.67 -15.14 4.32
N VAL A 64 5.86 -15.81 5.12
CA VAL A 64 4.96 -15.16 6.09
C VAL A 64 5.68 -15.01 7.42
N SER A 65 5.93 -13.74 7.82
CA SER A 65 6.54 -13.43 9.12
C SER A 65 5.46 -13.22 10.18
N GLY A 66 5.30 -14.14 11.08
CA GLY A 66 4.30 -14.11 12.15
C GLY A 66 3.17 -15.13 11.93
N THR A 67 1.93 -14.67 11.99
CA THR A 67 0.74 -15.53 11.84
C THR A 67 0.02 -15.28 10.52
N ILE A 68 -0.77 -16.25 10.09
CA ILE A 68 -1.69 -16.13 8.96
C ILE A 68 -2.99 -16.86 9.31
N THR A 69 -4.14 -16.28 8.94
CA THR A 69 -5.43 -16.96 9.14
C THR A 69 -5.57 -18.14 8.18
N PRO A 70 -6.38 -19.18 8.52
CA PRO A 70 -6.60 -20.32 7.62
C PRO A 70 -7.07 -19.88 6.24
N GLU A 71 -8.03 -18.95 6.17
CA GLU A 71 -8.60 -18.45 4.93
C GLU A 71 -7.54 -17.73 4.07
N SER A 72 -6.76 -16.85 4.71
CA SER A 72 -5.66 -16.15 4.02
C SER A 72 -4.53 -17.10 3.58
N ARG A 73 -4.33 -18.19 4.30
CA ARG A 73 -3.36 -19.23 3.94
C ARG A 73 -3.82 -19.98 2.70
N ASP A 74 -5.08 -20.42 2.66
CA ASP A 74 -5.65 -21.12 1.50
C ASP A 74 -5.54 -20.26 0.24
N GLU A 75 -5.91 -18.95 0.34
CA GLU A 75 -5.77 -18.01 -0.76
C GLU A 75 -4.30 -17.80 -1.19
N LEU A 76 -3.37 -17.76 -0.23
CA LEU A 76 -1.95 -17.57 -0.54
C LEU A 76 -1.35 -18.81 -1.22
N GLU A 77 -1.78 -20.02 -0.84
CA GLU A 77 -1.37 -21.29 -1.45
C GLU A 77 -1.88 -21.43 -2.91
N GLU A 78 -2.91 -20.66 -3.32
CA GLU A 78 -3.34 -20.56 -4.71
C GLU A 78 -2.45 -19.62 -5.54
N LEU A 79 -1.84 -18.62 -4.91
CA LEU A 79 -1.09 -17.55 -5.57
C LEU A 79 0.43 -17.78 -5.59
N ALA A 80 0.97 -18.51 -4.61
CA ALA A 80 2.38 -18.84 -4.47
C ALA A 80 2.63 -20.34 -4.63
N ASP A 81 3.83 -20.73 -5.08
CA ASP A 81 4.20 -22.14 -5.25
C ASP A 81 4.59 -22.79 -3.92
N ASP A 82 5.08 -21.99 -2.97
CA ASP A 82 5.47 -22.42 -1.63
C ASP A 82 5.12 -21.33 -0.61
N VAL A 83 4.56 -21.75 0.53
CA VAL A 83 4.18 -20.85 1.64
C VAL A 83 4.93 -21.25 2.90
N PHE A 84 5.94 -20.47 3.25
CA PHE A 84 6.79 -20.66 4.40
C PHE A 84 6.42 -19.72 5.54
N VAL A 85 5.80 -20.22 6.60
CA VAL A 85 5.45 -19.45 7.81
C VAL A 85 6.56 -19.53 8.82
N ARG A 86 7.02 -18.38 9.31
CA ARG A 86 8.12 -18.26 10.29
C ARG A 86 7.77 -17.32 11.44
N GLU A 87 8.50 -17.43 12.54
CA GLU A 87 8.43 -16.43 13.61
C GLU A 87 8.98 -15.08 13.12
N ASN A 88 8.31 -13.97 13.48
CA ASN A 88 8.77 -12.62 13.10
C ASN A 88 10.01 -12.20 13.91
N LYS A 89 11.16 -12.78 13.58
CA LYS A 89 12.47 -12.45 14.15
C LYS A 89 13.41 -11.90 13.07
N GLY A 90 14.20 -10.89 13.40
CA GLY A 90 15.15 -10.30 12.46
C GLY A 90 14.50 -9.53 11.32
N LEU A 91 13.21 -9.17 11.45
CA LEU A 91 12.47 -8.31 10.53
C LEU A 91 12.60 -8.77 9.05
N LEU A 92 12.71 -7.84 8.11
CA LEU A 92 12.83 -8.15 6.69
C LEU A 92 14.11 -8.95 6.36
N ALA A 93 15.26 -8.53 6.89
CA ALA A 93 16.51 -9.25 6.63
C ALA A 93 16.47 -10.69 7.14
N GLY A 94 15.93 -10.90 8.35
CA GLY A 94 15.71 -12.24 8.88
C GLY A 94 14.78 -13.08 8.01
N SER A 95 13.75 -12.47 7.45
CA SER A 95 12.80 -13.16 6.57
C SER A 95 13.43 -13.57 5.24
N TRP A 96 14.27 -12.72 4.65
CA TRP A 96 15.03 -13.07 3.45
C TRP A 96 16.07 -14.16 3.72
N ILE A 97 16.81 -14.07 4.83
CA ILE A 97 17.77 -15.10 5.24
C ILE A 97 17.08 -16.47 5.41
N ASP A 98 15.94 -16.49 6.12
CA ASP A 98 15.22 -17.73 6.35
C ASP A 98 14.56 -18.26 5.06
N GLY A 99 14.09 -17.38 4.16
CA GLY A 99 13.59 -17.75 2.84
C GLY A 99 14.69 -18.39 1.97
N ILE A 100 15.89 -17.81 1.94
CA ILE A 100 17.06 -18.39 1.25
C ILE A 100 17.40 -19.78 1.82
N LYS A 101 17.42 -19.92 3.14
CA LYS A 101 17.68 -21.21 3.79
C LYS A 101 16.59 -22.26 3.50
N HIS A 102 15.34 -21.83 3.49
CA HIS A 102 14.19 -22.69 3.19
C HIS A 102 14.28 -23.28 1.78
N ILE A 103 14.59 -22.44 0.79
CA ILE A 103 14.79 -22.85 -0.60
C ILE A 103 16.05 -23.72 -0.76
N GLY A 104 17.14 -23.32 -0.10
CA GLY A 104 18.45 -23.93 -0.21
C GLY A 104 19.25 -23.47 -1.43
N TRP A 105 20.58 -23.39 -1.27
CA TRP A 105 21.48 -22.87 -2.29
C TRP A 105 21.46 -23.68 -3.60
N ASP A 106 21.37 -25.00 -3.52
CA ASP A 106 21.36 -25.86 -4.70
C ASP A 106 20.15 -25.58 -5.59
N THR A 107 18.97 -25.37 -5.00
CA THR A 107 17.76 -24.98 -5.73
C THR A 107 17.87 -23.57 -6.30
N LEU A 108 18.39 -22.60 -5.51
CA LEU A 108 18.57 -21.23 -5.99
C LEU A 108 19.50 -21.17 -7.22
N TYR A 109 20.52 -22.03 -7.28
CA TYR A 109 21.45 -22.09 -8.42
C TYR A 109 20.84 -22.68 -9.70
N GLU A 110 19.63 -23.20 -9.66
CA GLU A 110 18.87 -23.60 -10.85
C GLU A 110 18.24 -22.41 -11.59
N TYR A 111 18.27 -21.21 -11.00
CA TYR A 111 17.66 -20.00 -11.52
C TYR A 111 18.70 -19.00 -12.04
N ASP A 112 18.25 -18.17 -12.99
CA ASP A 112 19.07 -17.10 -13.56
C ASP A 112 18.95 -15.80 -12.78
N GLU A 113 17.78 -15.57 -12.15
CA GLU A 113 17.53 -14.39 -11.31
C GLU A 113 16.76 -14.78 -10.03
N LEU A 114 17.21 -14.21 -8.90
CA LEU A 114 16.51 -14.25 -7.62
C LEU A 114 15.91 -12.88 -7.35
N LEU A 115 14.59 -12.83 -7.14
CA LEU A 115 13.88 -11.65 -6.69
C LEU A 115 13.71 -11.70 -5.17
N MET A 116 14.09 -10.62 -4.47
CA MET A 116 13.90 -10.49 -3.02
C MET A 116 13.03 -9.27 -2.75
N LEU A 117 11.81 -9.52 -2.30
CA LEU A 117 10.71 -8.57 -2.28
C LEU A 117 10.04 -8.53 -0.91
N ASN A 118 9.28 -7.47 -0.63
CA ASN A 118 8.41 -7.39 0.53
C ASN A 118 7.10 -6.63 0.23
N ASP A 119 6.18 -6.69 1.18
CA ASP A 119 4.83 -6.14 1.09
C ASP A 119 4.69 -4.69 1.60
N SER A 120 5.79 -3.92 1.67
CA SER A 120 5.75 -2.53 2.14
C SER A 120 5.39 -1.50 1.07
N PHE A 121 4.90 -1.96 -0.08
CA PHE A 121 4.53 -1.15 -1.24
C PHE A 121 3.16 -1.50 -1.77
N PHE A 122 2.45 -0.48 -2.25
CA PHE A 122 1.32 -0.63 -3.15
C PHE A 122 1.80 -0.72 -4.60
N GLY A 123 1.03 -1.37 -5.44
CA GLY A 123 1.32 -1.61 -6.85
C GLY A 123 1.34 -3.11 -7.17
N PRO A 124 1.86 -3.49 -8.35
CA PRO A 124 2.44 -2.60 -9.36
C PRO A 124 1.37 -1.80 -10.12
N PHE A 125 1.64 -0.51 -10.36
CA PHE A 125 0.75 0.40 -11.11
C PHE A 125 0.91 0.27 -12.64
N PHE A 126 1.98 -0.37 -13.07
CA PHE A 126 2.29 -0.68 -14.46
C PHE A 126 2.76 -2.13 -14.55
N PRO A 127 2.60 -2.79 -15.70
CA PRO A 127 3.03 -4.18 -15.87
C PRO A 127 4.50 -4.36 -15.50
N LEU A 128 4.82 -5.31 -14.64
CA LEU A 128 6.22 -5.61 -14.27
C LEU A 128 7.08 -5.99 -15.46
N THR A 129 6.47 -6.59 -16.50
CA THR A 129 7.15 -6.93 -17.76
C THR A 129 7.80 -5.73 -18.43
N GLU A 130 7.24 -4.52 -18.27
CA GLU A 130 7.82 -3.26 -18.78
C GLU A 130 9.17 -2.97 -18.12
N MET A 131 9.22 -3.03 -16.78
CA MET A 131 10.45 -2.83 -16.03
C MET A 131 11.52 -3.89 -16.35
N PHE A 132 11.12 -5.17 -16.38
CA PHE A 132 12.06 -6.26 -16.69
C PHE A 132 12.63 -6.13 -18.11
N SER A 133 11.79 -5.85 -19.12
CA SER A 133 12.24 -5.64 -20.50
C SER A 133 13.19 -4.44 -20.65
N ALA A 134 12.95 -3.37 -19.89
CA ALA A 134 13.87 -2.24 -19.86
C ALA A 134 15.22 -2.63 -19.26
N MET A 135 15.22 -3.38 -18.17
CA MET A 135 16.42 -3.80 -17.46
C MET A 135 17.21 -4.92 -18.17
N GLU A 136 16.61 -5.65 -19.12
CA GLU A 136 17.35 -6.58 -19.99
C GLU A 136 18.51 -5.91 -20.75
N LYS A 137 18.40 -4.61 -21.00
CA LYS A 137 19.43 -3.81 -21.67
C LYS A 137 20.58 -3.38 -20.74
N SER A 138 20.38 -3.46 -19.43
CA SER A 138 21.39 -3.16 -18.42
C SER A 138 22.26 -4.38 -18.19
N ASP A 139 23.56 -4.15 -17.98
CA ASP A 139 24.54 -5.17 -17.65
C ASP A 139 24.77 -5.32 -16.14
N ALA A 140 23.84 -4.79 -15.35
CA ALA A 140 23.88 -4.88 -13.88
C ALA A 140 23.77 -6.34 -13.41
N ASP A 141 24.50 -6.65 -12.36
CA ASP A 141 24.42 -7.94 -11.65
C ASP A 141 23.39 -7.91 -10.52
N PHE A 142 23.14 -6.71 -10.02
CA PHE A 142 22.14 -6.39 -9.00
C PHE A 142 21.40 -5.14 -9.42
N TYR A 143 20.09 -5.22 -9.49
CA TYR A 143 19.27 -4.05 -9.75
C TYR A 143 17.98 -4.05 -8.96
N GLY A 144 17.30 -2.92 -8.93
CA GLY A 144 15.98 -2.78 -8.35
C GLY A 144 15.12 -1.81 -9.13
N ALA A 145 13.88 -1.62 -8.66
CA ALA A 145 13.00 -0.63 -9.24
C ALA A 145 13.54 0.79 -9.02
N MET A 146 14.11 1.03 -7.84
CA MET A 146 14.55 2.36 -7.40
C MET A 146 15.87 2.29 -6.62
N LYS A 147 16.60 3.42 -6.65
CA LYS A 147 17.86 3.59 -5.93
C LYS A 147 17.92 4.93 -5.19
N ASN A 148 18.60 4.95 -4.06
CA ASN A 148 19.10 6.17 -3.46
C ASN A 148 20.50 6.44 -4.01
N PHE A 149 20.74 7.68 -4.42
CA PHE A 149 22.00 8.08 -5.03
C PHE A 149 23.10 8.34 -4.00
N GLU A 150 24.34 8.23 -4.44
CA GLU A 150 25.52 8.59 -3.64
C GLU A 150 25.41 10.01 -3.12
N GLU A 151 25.68 10.21 -1.81
CA GLU A 151 25.71 11.51 -1.16
C GLU A 151 26.90 11.63 -0.20
N LYS A 152 27.91 12.39 -0.61
CA LYS A 152 29.17 12.54 0.15
C LYS A 152 29.04 13.34 1.43
N ALA A 153 28.01 14.19 1.53
CA ALA A 153 27.73 14.93 2.75
C ALA A 153 27.22 14.04 3.90
N TYR A 154 26.75 12.84 3.56
CA TYR A 154 26.25 11.87 4.53
C TYR A 154 27.35 10.95 5.00
N THR A 155 27.88 11.24 6.17
CA THR A 155 28.91 10.44 6.83
C THR A 155 28.35 9.47 7.86
N GLN A 156 27.10 9.67 8.25
CA GLN A 156 26.37 8.82 9.20
C GLN A 156 24.90 8.71 8.80
N PHE A 157 24.25 7.65 9.24
CA PHE A 157 22.83 7.43 9.06
C PHE A 157 22.22 6.88 10.36
N ALA A 158 21.07 7.42 10.80
CA ALA A 158 20.44 7.05 12.08
C ALA A 158 21.44 7.06 13.27
N GLY A 159 22.35 8.03 13.31
CA GLY A 159 23.38 8.14 14.36
C GLY A 159 24.53 7.14 14.26
N ARG A 160 24.57 6.29 13.23
CA ARG A 160 25.62 5.29 13.00
C ARG A 160 26.55 5.75 11.87
N PRO A 161 27.90 5.69 12.05
CA PRO A 161 28.85 6.03 11.00
C PRO A 161 28.74 5.05 9.84
N LEU A 162 28.85 5.57 8.61
CA LEU A 162 28.87 4.75 7.40
C LEU A 162 30.28 4.17 7.16
N LYS A 163 30.32 2.91 6.70
CA LYS A 163 31.56 2.13 6.53
C LYS A 163 32.66 2.85 5.72
N HIS A 164 32.25 3.56 4.65
CA HIS A 164 33.18 4.26 3.77
C HIS A 164 33.32 5.77 4.08
N GLY A 165 32.72 6.24 5.19
CA GLY A 165 32.71 7.65 5.58
C GLY A 165 31.69 8.51 4.84
N TRP A 166 30.96 7.97 3.89
CA TRP A 166 29.83 8.61 3.20
C TRP A 166 28.85 7.57 2.63
N PHE A 167 27.65 8.01 2.29
CA PHE A 167 26.62 7.17 1.69
C PHE A 167 26.90 6.94 0.20
N ARG A 168 27.08 5.68 -0.19
CA ARG A 168 27.43 5.28 -1.56
C ARG A 168 26.23 4.91 -2.43
N GLY A 169 25.05 4.87 -1.85
CA GLY A 169 23.80 4.46 -2.48
C GLY A 169 23.13 3.29 -1.79
N SER A 170 21.93 2.99 -2.18
CA SER A 170 21.20 1.75 -1.85
C SER A 170 20.17 1.43 -2.92
N ILE A 171 19.84 0.17 -3.06
CA ILE A 171 18.63 -0.26 -3.79
C ILE A 171 17.50 -0.39 -2.77
N CYS A 172 16.31 0.00 -3.18
CA CYS A 172 15.17 0.04 -2.28
C CYS A 172 14.23 -1.16 -2.53
N TYR A 173 14.14 -2.06 -1.59
CA TYR A 173 13.10 -3.08 -1.32
C TYR A 173 12.61 -3.99 -2.47
N PHE A 174 13.00 -3.76 -3.71
CA PHE A 174 12.74 -4.63 -4.85
C PHE A 174 14.08 -5.01 -5.45
N TYR A 175 14.58 -6.19 -5.11
CA TYR A 175 15.89 -6.67 -5.51
C TYR A 175 15.77 -7.71 -6.59
N VAL A 176 16.56 -7.57 -7.63
CA VAL A 176 16.79 -8.60 -8.65
C VAL A 176 18.28 -8.90 -8.69
N ILE A 177 18.61 -10.09 -8.25
CA ILE A 177 19.98 -10.63 -8.20
C ILE A 177 20.16 -11.53 -9.40
N ARG A 178 21.01 -11.11 -10.34
CA ARG A 178 21.29 -11.88 -11.56
C ARG A 178 22.29 -12.99 -11.34
N LYS A 179 22.33 -13.94 -12.24
CA LYS A 179 23.09 -15.19 -12.19
C LYS A 179 24.54 -15.01 -11.73
N ARG A 180 25.28 -14.02 -12.28
CA ARG A 180 26.66 -13.80 -11.93
C ARG A 180 26.87 -13.50 -10.45
N LEU A 181 26.01 -12.68 -9.86
CA LEU A 181 26.05 -12.39 -8.42
C LEU A 181 25.42 -13.55 -7.63
N LEU A 182 24.26 -14.06 -8.02
CA LEU A 182 23.55 -15.15 -7.34
C LEU A 182 24.42 -16.38 -7.11
N HIS A 183 25.24 -16.76 -8.12
CA HIS A 183 26.11 -17.94 -8.07
C HIS A 183 27.50 -17.62 -7.50
N SER A 184 27.76 -16.40 -7.02
CA SER A 184 29.04 -16.03 -6.45
C SER A 184 29.18 -16.51 -5.00
N ALA A 185 30.44 -16.78 -4.60
CA ALA A 185 30.76 -17.09 -3.22
C ALA A 185 30.47 -15.90 -2.29
N GLU A 186 30.59 -14.67 -2.82
CA GLU A 186 30.35 -13.42 -2.11
C GLU A 186 28.88 -13.29 -1.71
N PHE A 187 27.94 -13.58 -2.61
CA PHE A 187 26.51 -13.51 -2.32
C PHE A 187 26.12 -14.51 -1.23
N ARG A 188 26.56 -15.76 -1.39
CA ARG A 188 26.34 -16.80 -0.38
C ARG A 188 26.93 -16.43 0.97
N LYS A 189 28.20 -16.01 0.99
CA LYS A 189 28.90 -15.62 2.22
C LYS A 189 28.16 -14.49 2.95
N TYR A 190 27.64 -13.50 2.22
CA TYR A 190 26.92 -12.40 2.83
C TYR A 190 25.66 -12.88 3.53
N TRP A 191 24.79 -13.61 2.82
CA TRP A 191 23.49 -14.04 3.34
C TRP A 191 23.60 -15.18 4.36
N ASP A 192 24.68 -15.96 4.36
CA ASP A 192 24.98 -16.94 5.41
C ASP A 192 25.53 -16.30 6.71
N SER A 193 25.89 -15.02 6.72
CA SER A 193 26.54 -14.37 7.87
C SER A 193 25.64 -14.18 9.10
N GLN A 194 24.33 -14.18 8.94
CA GLN A 194 23.31 -14.12 9.99
C GLN A 194 23.57 -13.06 11.07
N PRO A 195 23.53 -11.79 10.76
CA PRO A 195 23.77 -10.73 11.73
C PRO A 195 22.67 -10.73 12.80
N GLU A 196 23.01 -10.23 13.99
CA GLU A 196 22.00 -9.98 15.01
C GLU A 196 21.18 -8.75 14.63
N ILE A 197 19.88 -8.94 14.37
CA ILE A 197 18.92 -7.88 14.02
C ILE A 197 17.97 -7.68 15.19
N LYS A 198 18.06 -6.54 15.85
CA LYS A 198 17.27 -6.19 17.04
C LYS A 198 16.22 -5.11 16.75
N GLU A 199 16.52 -4.20 15.84
CA GLU A 199 15.69 -3.05 15.53
C GLU A 199 15.60 -2.78 14.01
N ASP A 200 14.65 -1.94 13.60
CA ASP A 200 14.42 -1.60 12.17
C ASP A 200 15.67 -1.11 11.46
N TRP A 201 16.52 -0.33 12.16
CA TRP A 201 17.75 0.19 11.58
C TRP A 201 18.80 -0.89 11.28
N ASP A 202 18.84 -1.99 12.06
CA ASP A 202 19.74 -3.12 11.79
C ASP A 202 19.39 -3.77 10.45
N THR A 203 18.07 -3.99 10.21
CA THR A 203 17.59 -4.50 8.93
C THR A 203 17.99 -3.57 7.78
N TYR A 204 17.76 -2.26 7.93
CA TYR A 204 18.07 -1.28 6.91
C TYR A 204 19.57 -1.24 6.58
N PHE A 205 20.42 -1.21 7.62
CA PHE A 205 21.87 -1.27 7.41
C PHE A 205 22.27 -2.56 6.72
N PHE A 206 21.91 -3.72 7.25
CA PHE A 206 22.32 -5.00 6.70
C PHE A 206 21.78 -5.23 5.29
N ALA A 207 20.46 -5.09 5.10
CA ALA A 207 19.86 -5.48 3.82
C ALA A 207 20.07 -4.44 2.72
N GLU A 208 20.22 -3.14 3.03
CA GLU A 208 20.28 -2.09 2.03
C GLU A 208 21.66 -1.45 1.92
N ILE A 209 22.18 -0.80 2.97
CA ILE A 209 23.42 -0.02 2.91
C ILE A 209 24.63 -0.93 2.81
N ASP A 210 24.79 -1.86 3.76
CA ASP A 210 25.97 -2.72 3.83
C ASP A 210 26.00 -3.74 2.69
N PHE A 211 24.84 -4.25 2.27
CA PHE A 211 24.73 -5.14 1.12
C PHE A 211 25.11 -4.42 -0.18
N TYR A 212 24.61 -3.20 -0.38
CA TYR A 212 24.97 -2.38 -1.53
C TYR A 212 26.49 -2.15 -1.60
N ASP A 213 27.09 -1.72 -0.48
CA ASP A 213 28.52 -1.49 -0.37
C ASP A 213 29.31 -2.78 -0.61
N TYR A 214 28.86 -3.90 -0.04
CA TYR A 214 29.53 -5.20 -0.18
C TYR A 214 29.55 -5.67 -1.65
N VAL A 215 28.40 -5.59 -2.33
CA VAL A 215 28.27 -5.96 -3.75
C VAL A 215 29.17 -5.08 -4.62
N LYS A 216 29.18 -3.77 -4.36
CA LYS A 216 29.98 -2.80 -5.09
C LYS A 216 31.50 -3.00 -4.85
N ASP A 217 31.91 -3.29 -3.60
CA ASP A 217 33.30 -3.58 -3.24
C ASP A 217 33.82 -4.89 -3.87
N ALA A 218 32.93 -5.86 -4.03
CA ALA A 218 33.21 -7.13 -4.70
C ALA A 218 33.30 -7.02 -6.25
N GLY A 219 33.10 -5.82 -6.82
CA GLY A 219 33.22 -5.56 -8.25
C GLY A 219 32.03 -5.97 -9.10
N PHE A 220 30.84 -6.12 -8.50
CA PHE A 220 29.60 -6.31 -9.22
C PHE A 220 28.95 -4.98 -9.59
N ARG A 221 28.22 -4.98 -10.71
CA ARG A 221 27.54 -3.80 -11.23
C ARG A 221 26.14 -3.67 -10.63
N ILE A 222 25.81 -2.47 -10.19
CA ILE A 222 24.52 -2.15 -9.57
C ILE A 222 23.83 -1.06 -10.38
N ASP A 223 22.54 -1.23 -10.64
CA ASP A 223 21.73 -0.27 -11.37
C ASP A 223 20.29 -0.21 -10.82
N ALA A 224 19.43 0.61 -11.41
CA ALA A 224 18.00 0.64 -11.11
C ALA A 224 17.19 1.00 -12.34
N TYR A 225 15.94 0.60 -12.35
CA TYR A 225 14.99 1.01 -13.38
C TYR A 225 14.73 2.52 -13.36
N GLN A 226 14.75 3.12 -12.17
CA GLN A 226 14.66 4.56 -11.99
C GLN A 226 15.74 5.31 -12.78
N SER A 227 15.35 6.36 -13.50
CA SER A 227 16.27 7.23 -14.22
C SER A 227 17.09 8.11 -13.25
N ASP A 228 18.17 8.73 -13.78
CA ASP A 228 19.01 9.67 -13.02
C ASP A 228 18.39 11.09 -12.89
N LYS A 229 17.15 11.32 -13.33
CA LYS A 229 16.49 12.64 -13.29
C LYS A 229 16.36 13.22 -11.89
N LEU A 230 16.24 12.36 -10.87
CA LEU A 230 16.18 12.76 -9.47
C LEU A 230 17.55 12.74 -8.75
N LYS A 231 18.64 12.55 -9.48
CA LYS A 231 19.99 12.62 -8.91
C LYS A 231 20.23 14.02 -8.32
N GLY A 232 20.65 14.05 -7.06
CA GLY A 232 20.85 15.30 -6.30
C GLY A 232 19.62 15.78 -5.51
N TYR A 233 18.46 15.16 -5.67
CA TYR A 233 17.38 15.25 -4.69
C TYR A 233 17.72 14.33 -3.52
N PHE A 234 17.64 14.94 -2.34
CA PHE A 234 18.02 14.32 -1.11
C PHE A 234 17.18 13.10 -0.75
N PHE A 235 17.70 12.27 0.10
CA PHE A 235 17.23 11.04 0.72
C PHE A 235 15.75 10.67 0.52
N ASP A 236 15.54 9.40 0.24
CA ASP A 236 14.25 8.75 0.23
C ASP A 236 13.26 9.29 -0.82
N ASN A 237 13.69 9.19 -2.07
CA ASN A 237 12.84 9.47 -3.24
C ASN A 237 11.47 8.78 -3.16
N LEU A 238 11.41 7.61 -2.48
CA LEU A 238 10.20 6.83 -2.28
C LEU A 238 9.20 7.44 -1.31
N THR A 239 9.66 8.28 -0.40
CA THR A 239 8.80 8.91 0.58
C THR A 239 8.36 10.30 0.13
N HIS A 240 9.16 10.94 -0.74
CA HIS A 240 9.02 12.37 -1.00
C HIS A 240 8.75 12.76 -2.44
N ASN A 241 8.95 11.84 -3.38
CA ASN A 241 8.78 12.08 -4.80
C ASN A 241 8.03 10.94 -5.49
N MET A 242 7.13 10.26 -4.79
CA MET A 242 6.42 9.09 -5.32
C MET A 242 5.63 9.42 -6.58
N GLU A 243 4.83 10.50 -6.55
CA GLU A 243 4.02 10.91 -7.70
C GLU A 243 4.90 11.18 -8.92
N LYS A 244 6.02 11.87 -8.71
CA LYS A 244 6.95 12.19 -9.78
C LYS A 244 7.66 10.95 -10.35
N LEU A 245 8.07 10.01 -9.49
CA LEU A 245 8.68 8.76 -9.90
C LEU A 245 7.70 7.88 -10.70
N ILE A 246 6.46 7.79 -10.24
CA ILE A 246 5.41 7.02 -10.93
C ILE A 246 5.09 7.67 -12.29
N ARG A 247 4.93 8.99 -12.33
CA ARG A 247 4.57 9.73 -13.54
C ARG A 247 5.70 9.77 -14.57
N ASP A 248 6.90 10.15 -14.16
CA ASP A 248 7.98 10.49 -15.08
C ASP A 248 8.86 9.28 -15.44
N ASP A 249 9.09 8.38 -14.49
CA ASP A 249 9.93 7.21 -14.65
C ASP A 249 9.13 5.89 -14.72
N ARG A 250 7.79 5.96 -14.59
CA ARG A 250 6.89 4.79 -14.57
C ARG A 250 7.27 3.75 -13.52
N ILE A 251 7.77 4.24 -12.36
CA ILE A 251 8.04 3.36 -11.22
C ILE A 251 6.73 2.68 -10.81
N PRO A 252 6.70 1.34 -10.76
CA PRO A 252 5.44 0.62 -10.56
C PRO A 252 4.97 0.57 -9.10
N PHE A 253 5.64 1.24 -8.18
CA PHE A 253 5.39 1.09 -6.74
C PHE A 253 5.28 2.42 -6.01
N ALA A 254 4.43 2.46 -4.97
CA ALA A 254 4.40 3.51 -3.95
C ALA A 254 4.57 2.92 -2.56
N ARG A 255 5.42 3.53 -1.73
CA ARG A 255 5.63 3.08 -0.36
C ARG A 255 4.38 3.31 0.49
N ILE A 256 3.99 2.31 1.30
CA ILE A 256 2.79 2.37 2.15
C ILE A 256 2.91 3.45 3.23
N ARG A 257 4.09 3.55 3.83
CA ARG A 257 4.33 4.40 5.01
C ARG A 257 3.91 5.87 4.85
N PRO A 258 4.18 6.58 3.74
CA PRO A 258 3.78 7.98 3.56
C PRO A 258 2.28 8.23 3.61
N PHE A 259 1.45 7.23 3.29
CA PHE A 259 -0.03 7.39 3.31
C PHE A 259 -0.62 7.38 4.74
N CYS A 260 0.12 6.90 5.74
CA CYS A 260 -0.49 6.51 7.01
C CYS A 260 0.41 6.59 8.25
N THR A 261 1.57 7.20 8.18
CA THR A 261 2.48 7.33 9.34
C THR A 261 2.09 8.50 10.24
N ASP A 262 2.37 8.39 11.54
CA ASP A 262 2.22 9.50 12.49
C ASP A 262 3.10 10.69 12.06
N MET A 263 2.53 11.88 12.07
CA MET A 263 3.24 13.13 11.80
C MET A 263 4.39 13.40 12.78
N LYS A 264 4.40 12.75 13.94
CA LYS A 264 5.48 12.83 14.91
C LYS A 264 6.70 11.99 14.56
N ASP A 265 6.58 11.11 13.55
CA ASP A 265 7.73 10.36 13.06
C ASP A 265 8.71 11.32 12.38
N GLN A 266 9.83 11.56 13.04
CA GLN A 266 10.83 12.54 12.60
C GLN A 266 11.41 12.23 11.22
N SER A 267 11.45 10.96 10.82
CA SER A 267 11.97 10.56 9.50
C SER A 267 11.12 11.09 8.34
N LEU A 268 9.85 11.44 8.63
CA LEU A 268 8.89 11.94 7.65
C LEU A 268 8.58 13.44 7.81
N GLN A 269 9.12 14.12 8.81
CA GLN A 269 8.77 15.52 9.13
C GLN A 269 9.11 16.53 8.04
N ILE A 270 9.97 16.19 7.11
CA ILE A 270 10.46 17.13 6.09
C ILE A 270 9.49 17.25 4.90
N HIS A 271 8.49 16.35 4.76
CA HIS A 271 7.77 16.18 3.50
C HIS A 271 6.25 15.95 3.61
N TYR A 272 5.59 16.65 4.51
CA TYR A 272 4.18 16.45 4.78
C TYR A 272 3.23 16.70 3.62
N GLY A 273 2.33 15.76 3.47
CA GLY A 273 0.93 15.94 3.08
C GLY A 273 0.65 16.07 1.60
N LYS A 274 1.53 16.59 0.77
CA LYS A 274 1.19 16.86 -0.63
C LYS A 274 1.43 15.66 -1.53
N ASP A 275 2.57 15.02 -1.38
CA ASP A 275 2.99 13.93 -2.28
C ASP A 275 2.12 12.67 -2.16
N PRO A 276 1.76 12.15 -0.95
CA PRO A 276 0.89 10.99 -0.85
C PRO A 276 -0.49 11.20 -1.48
N ARG A 277 -1.08 12.39 -1.30
CA ARG A 277 -2.37 12.72 -1.92
C ARG A 277 -2.25 12.81 -3.44
N GLN A 278 -1.25 13.51 -3.96
CA GLN A 278 -1.02 13.63 -5.40
C GLN A 278 -0.71 12.27 -6.03
N THR A 279 0.03 11.41 -5.31
CA THR A 279 0.30 10.04 -5.74
C THR A 279 -1.00 9.25 -5.89
N LEU A 280 -1.89 9.29 -4.89
CA LEU A 280 -3.18 8.60 -4.95
C LEU A 280 -4.05 9.12 -6.09
N GLU A 281 -4.16 10.45 -6.24
CA GLU A 281 -4.91 11.09 -7.32
C GLU A 281 -4.33 10.75 -8.71
N TYR A 282 -3.01 10.62 -8.83
CA TYR A 282 -2.36 10.22 -10.07
C TYR A 282 -2.64 8.76 -10.42
N ILE A 283 -2.51 7.86 -9.44
CA ILE A 283 -2.79 6.42 -9.63
C ILE A 283 -4.23 6.22 -10.08
N ASP A 284 -5.20 6.83 -9.38
CA ASP A 284 -6.63 6.73 -9.69
C ASP A 284 -6.97 7.24 -11.11
N LYS A 285 -6.31 8.30 -11.55
CA LYS A 285 -6.64 8.95 -12.81
C LYS A 285 -5.90 8.40 -14.03
N TYR A 286 -4.67 7.91 -13.85
CA TYR A 286 -3.76 7.64 -14.96
C TYR A 286 -3.22 6.19 -15.01
N THR A 287 -3.70 5.32 -14.13
CA THR A 287 -3.37 3.88 -14.15
C THR A 287 -4.65 3.05 -14.07
N ASP A 288 -4.54 1.78 -14.39
CA ASP A 288 -5.64 0.80 -14.28
C ASP A 288 -5.69 0.15 -12.88
N TYR A 289 -4.86 0.60 -11.94
CA TYR A 289 -4.80 0.04 -10.59
C TYR A 289 -6.05 0.44 -9.79
N ASP A 290 -6.69 -0.55 -9.16
CA ASP A 290 -7.83 -0.29 -8.28
C ASP A 290 -7.37 0.36 -6.96
N VAL A 291 -7.56 1.67 -6.84
CA VAL A 291 -7.19 2.43 -5.63
C VAL A 291 -7.95 1.99 -4.37
N ASN A 292 -9.06 1.25 -4.50
CA ASN A 292 -9.76 0.71 -3.33
C ASN A 292 -8.87 -0.30 -2.60
N LEU A 293 -7.97 -1.00 -3.28
CA LEU A 293 -6.99 -1.88 -2.65
C LEU A 293 -6.07 -1.13 -1.65
N ILE A 294 -5.76 0.13 -1.93
CA ILE A 294 -5.03 1.01 -1.01
C ILE A 294 -5.91 1.38 0.18
N TRP A 295 -7.14 1.85 -0.10
CA TRP A 295 -8.07 2.27 0.93
C TRP A 295 -8.45 1.14 1.89
N ASP A 296 -8.76 -0.04 1.38
CA ASP A 296 -9.13 -1.21 2.17
C ASP A 296 -8.04 -1.55 3.19
N TYR A 297 -6.77 -1.57 2.75
CA TYR A 297 -5.65 -1.86 3.62
C TYR A 297 -5.40 -0.77 4.66
N ILE A 298 -5.31 0.51 4.26
CA ILE A 298 -4.98 1.58 5.21
C ILE A 298 -6.11 1.82 6.22
N LEU A 299 -7.38 1.71 5.80
CA LEU A 299 -8.53 1.85 6.69
C LEU A 299 -8.63 0.70 7.70
N ARG A 300 -8.26 -0.52 7.31
CA ARG A 300 -8.22 -1.68 8.21
C ARG A 300 -7.09 -1.59 9.23
N THR A 301 -5.91 -1.17 8.80
CA THR A 301 -4.67 -1.38 9.58
C THR A 301 -4.12 -0.14 10.26
N LYS A 302 -4.55 1.07 9.84
CA LYS A 302 -3.90 2.32 10.24
C LYS A 302 -4.84 3.25 11.02
N ASN A 303 -4.24 4.18 11.74
CA ASN A 303 -4.99 5.19 12.49
C ASN A 303 -5.61 6.23 11.54
N LEU A 304 -6.91 6.46 11.65
CA LEU A 304 -7.64 7.40 10.80
C LEU A 304 -7.11 8.83 10.87
N THR A 305 -6.63 9.28 12.04
CA THR A 305 -6.04 10.62 12.18
C THR A 305 -4.76 10.74 11.36
N HIS A 306 -3.93 9.68 11.32
CA HIS A 306 -2.71 9.68 10.52
C HIS A 306 -3.04 9.70 9.03
N ILE A 307 -4.01 8.91 8.57
CA ILE A 307 -4.50 8.91 7.18
C ILE A 307 -5.02 10.29 6.80
N TYR A 308 -5.88 10.87 7.64
CA TYR A 308 -6.46 12.21 7.44
C TYR A 308 -5.37 13.27 7.24
N ASN A 309 -4.38 13.29 8.12
CA ASN A 309 -3.28 14.25 8.07
C ASN A 309 -2.36 14.03 6.86
N GLN A 310 -1.98 12.78 6.58
CA GLN A 310 -1.07 12.45 5.48
C GLN A 310 -1.69 12.68 4.09
N LEU A 311 -2.97 12.39 3.94
CA LEU A 311 -3.70 12.61 2.69
C LEU A 311 -4.36 13.99 2.59
N GLN A 312 -4.21 14.84 3.64
CA GLN A 312 -4.82 16.16 3.69
C GLN A 312 -6.33 16.11 3.34
N LEU A 313 -7.06 15.22 4.02
CA LEU A 313 -8.50 15.01 3.78
C LEU A 313 -9.33 16.17 4.37
N GLU A 314 -8.84 17.39 4.22
CA GLU A 314 -9.46 18.61 4.70
C GLU A 314 -9.69 19.57 3.54
N TYR A 315 -10.88 20.14 3.49
CA TYR A 315 -11.20 21.16 2.52
C TYR A 315 -11.67 22.43 3.25
N VAL A 316 -10.87 23.48 3.13
CA VAL A 316 -11.22 24.79 3.68
C VAL A 316 -12.01 25.55 2.62
N VAL A 317 -13.30 25.81 2.91
CA VAL A 317 -14.15 26.63 2.04
C VAL A 317 -13.89 28.11 2.37
N PRO A 318 -13.25 28.88 1.49
CA PRO A 318 -13.07 30.31 1.69
C PRO A 318 -14.42 31.03 1.71
N ARG A 319 -14.54 32.12 2.49
CA ARG A 319 -15.77 32.92 2.56
C ARG A 319 -16.24 33.42 1.18
N ASP A 320 -15.30 33.78 0.33
CA ASP A 320 -15.56 34.34 -0.98
C ASP A 320 -15.24 33.34 -2.11
N SER A 321 -15.49 32.03 -1.87
CA SER A 321 -15.31 31.03 -2.90
C SER A 321 -16.30 31.25 -4.05
N VAL A 322 -15.77 31.27 -5.28
CA VAL A 322 -16.60 31.33 -6.48
C VAL A 322 -17.27 29.97 -6.66
N GLU A 323 -18.60 29.98 -6.68
CA GLU A 323 -19.38 28.78 -6.99
C GLU A 323 -19.03 28.28 -8.38
N LYS A 324 -18.48 27.06 -8.44
CA LYS A 324 -18.34 26.36 -9.72
C LYS A 324 -19.64 25.64 -10.04
N PRO A 325 -20.13 25.70 -11.28
CA PRO A 325 -21.31 24.91 -11.67
C PRO A 325 -21.04 23.44 -11.37
N PHE A 326 -21.86 22.87 -10.53
CA PHE A 326 -21.74 21.47 -10.12
C PHE A 326 -22.86 20.66 -10.77
N THR A 327 -22.52 19.70 -11.59
CA THR A 327 -23.44 18.74 -12.18
C THR A 327 -23.36 17.42 -11.44
N TYR A 328 -24.48 16.99 -10.88
CA TYR A 328 -24.57 15.73 -10.16
C TYR A 328 -25.68 14.85 -10.79
N SER A 329 -25.33 13.64 -11.14
CA SER A 329 -26.25 12.72 -11.84
C SER A 329 -27.08 11.83 -10.91
N LYS A 330 -26.75 11.77 -9.64
CA LYS A 330 -27.44 10.91 -8.66
C LYS A 330 -28.52 11.67 -7.92
N LYS A 331 -29.59 10.95 -7.54
CA LYS A 331 -30.61 11.50 -6.68
C LYS A 331 -30.13 11.51 -5.23
N ILE A 332 -30.33 12.63 -4.52
CA ILE A 332 -29.94 12.79 -3.11
C ILE A 332 -31.17 12.75 -2.22
N ALA A 333 -31.09 11.97 -1.14
CA ALA A 333 -32.03 11.99 -0.04
C ALA A 333 -31.36 12.62 1.19
N VAL A 334 -31.99 13.65 1.76
CA VAL A 334 -31.54 14.29 3.00
C VAL A 334 -32.55 13.97 4.10
N ILE A 335 -32.08 13.36 5.19
CA ILE A 335 -32.91 12.99 6.33
C ILE A 335 -32.66 13.97 7.47
N LEU A 336 -33.72 14.64 7.93
CA LEU A 336 -33.68 15.69 8.94
C LEU A 336 -34.55 15.36 10.15
N HIS A 337 -34.08 15.75 11.32
CA HIS A 337 -34.92 15.82 12.52
C HIS A 337 -34.96 17.25 13.05
N ILE A 338 -36.11 17.91 12.95
CA ILE A 338 -36.31 19.29 13.38
C ILE A 338 -37.17 19.29 14.63
N TYR A 339 -36.52 19.52 15.78
CA TYR A 339 -37.18 19.56 17.09
C TYR A 339 -37.65 20.97 17.46
N TYR A 340 -36.81 21.96 17.22
CA TYR A 340 -37.06 23.34 17.59
C TYR A 340 -37.70 24.13 16.46
N ASP A 341 -38.87 24.75 16.73
CA ASP A 341 -39.62 25.47 15.75
C ASP A 341 -39.01 26.83 15.35
N ASP A 342 -38.21 27.43 16.20
CA ASP A 342 -37.45 28.64 15.91
C ASP A 342 -36.31 28.46 14.91
N LEU A 343 -35.78 27.22 14.77
CA LEU A 343 -34.72 26.89 13.83
C LEU A 343 -35.23 26.49 12.42
N VAL A 344 -36.54 26.32 12.22
CA VAL A 344 -37.09 25.82 10.95
C VAL A 344 -36.68 26.69 9.77
N GLU A 345 -36.77 28.00 9.89
CA GLU A 345 -36.40 28.94 8.82
C GLU A 345 -34.92 28.88 8.47
N GLU A 346 -34.04 28.81 9.48
CA GLU A 346 -32.61 28.69 9.28
C GLU A 346 -32.27 27.38 8.58
N ILE A 347 -32.87 26.26 9.01
CA ILE A 347 -32.65 24.93 8.38
C ILE A 347 -33.17 24.94 6.95
N ALA A 348 -34.33 25.54 6.67
CA ALA A 348 -34.83 25.65 5.33
C ALA A 348 -33.91 26.47 4.40
N ASN A 349 -33.31 27.54 4.92
CA ASN A 349 -32.30 28.33 4.19
C ASN A 349 -31.05 27.48 3.87
N TYR A 350 -30.58 26.61 4.77
CA TYR A 350 -29.51 25.67 4.44
C TYR A 350 -29.93 24.68 3.36
N CYS A 351 -31.17 24.21 3.39
CA CYS A 351 -31.70 23.26 2.41
C CYS A 351 -31.79 23.82 0.99
N GLU A 352 -31.92 25.13 0.82
CA GLU A 352 -31.90 25.78 -0.51
C GLU A 352 -30.53 25.63 -1.24
N ASN A 353 -29.46 25.39 -0.49
CA ASN A 353 -28.12 25.22 -1.07
C ASN A 353 -27.85 23.81 -1.60
N PHE A 354 -28.79 22.87 -1.43
CA PHE A 354 -28.65 21.56 -2.02
C PHE A 354 -28.92 21.58 -3.53
N ILE A 355 -28.35 20.62 -4.23
CA ILE A 355 -28.55 20.49 -5.68
C ILE A 355 -30.03 20.26 -6.02
N PRO A 356 -30.48 20.69 -7.21
CA PRO A 356 -31.84 20.42 -7.70
C PRO A 356 -32.15 18.91 -7.64
N ASN A 357 -33.44 18.58 -7.38
CA ASN A 357 -33.92 17.21 -7.23
C ASN A 357 -33.47 16.48 -5.96
N THR A 358 -33.06 17.20 -4.91
CA THR A 358 -32.85 16.63 -3.58
C THR A 358 -34.19 16.42 -2.89
N ASP A 359 -34.42 15.23 -2.34
CA ASP A 359 -35.60 14.90 -1.54
C ASP A 359 -35.30 15.06 -0.04
N PHE A 360 -36.11 15.80 0.69
CA PHE A 360 -35.96 16.00 2.13
C PHE A 360 -36.97 15.16 2.91
N TYR A 361 -36.48 14.30 3.77
CA TYR A 361 -37.27 13.43 4.66
C TYR A 361 -37.18 13.93 6.09
N ILE A 362 -38.24 14.58 6.57
CA ILE A 362 -38.20 15.35 7.81
C ILE A 362 -39.04 14.66 8.88
N THR A 363 -38.56 14.64 10.11
CA THR A 363 -39.38 14.35 11.29
C THR A 363 -39.38 15.51 12.27
N THR A 364 -40.49 15.66 12.95
CA THR A 364 -40.66 16.60 14.09
C THR A 364 -41.47 15.95 15.19
N THR A 365 -41.59 16.58 16.35
CA THR A 365 -42.31 16.05 17.51
C THR A 365 -43.60 16.78 17.79
N ALA A 366 -43.84 17.94 17.15
CA ALA A 366 -44.98 18.79 17.45
C ALA A 366 -45.67 19.29 16.18
N GLU A 367 -47.02 19.37 16.21
CA GLU A 367 -47.81 19.92 15.10
C GLU A 367 -47.47 21.37 14.76
N LYS A 368 -47.11 22.18 15.77
CA LYS A 368 -46.67 23.57 15.57
C LYS A 368 -45.46 23.63 14.67
N THR A 369 -44.47 22.79 14.94
CA THR A 369 -43.21 22.71 14.18
C THR A 369 -43.49 22.17 12.76
N GLU A 370 -44.34 21.15 12.60
CA GLU A 370 -44.77 20.63 11.31
C GLU A 370 -45.38 21.71 10.41
N LYS A 371 -46.32 22.49 10.97
CA LYS A 371 -46.96 23.59 10.22
C LYS A 371 -45.91 24.60 9.71
N LYS A 372 -44.93 24.93 10.54
CA LYS A 372 -43.85 25.85 10.17
C LYS A 372 -42.89 25.24 9.13
N ILE A 373 -42.62 23.93 9.21
CA ILE A 373 -41.86 23.21 8.21
C ILE A 373 -42.60 23.26 6.86
N ILE A 374 -43.89 22.93 6.83
CA ILE A 374 -44.68 22.97 5.62
C ILE A 374 -44.67 24.37 4.99
N GLU A 375 -44.79 25.42 5.80
CA GLU A 375 -44.76 26.79 5.34
C GLU A 375 -43.36 27.16 4.75
N GLU A 376 -42.30 26.98 5.52
CA GLU A 376 -40.97 27.45 5.14
C GLU A 376 -40.33 26.64 4.00
N PHE A 377 -40.53 25.30 3.99
CA PHE A 377 -40.04 24.45 2.89
C PHE A 377 -40.88 24.65 1.63
N GLY A 378 -42.19 24.88 1.79
CA GLY A 378 -43.11 25.17 0.68
C GLY A 378 -42.80 26.52 0.00
N LYS A 379 -42.49 27.60 0.75
CA LYS A 379 -42.08 28.90 0.21
C LYS A 379 -40.86 28.78 -0.70
N ARG A 380 -39.97 27.83 -0.43
CA ARG A 380 -38.71 27.59 -1.14
C ARG A 380 -38.80 26.53 -2.24
N ASN A 381 -40.04 26.01 -2.49
CA ASN A 381 -40.27 24.92 -3.45
C ASN A 381 -39.37 23.69 -3.26
N LEU A 382 -39.01 23.38 -2.02
CA LEU A 382 -38.21 22.20 -1.68
C LEU A 382 -39.10 20.95 -1.74
N ASN A 383 -38.56 19.85 -2.27
CA ASN A 383 -39.28 18.57 -2.30
C ASN A 383 -39.11 17.85 -0.97
N PHE A 384 -40.16 17.78 -0.15
CA PHE A 384 -40.07 17.23 1.20
C PHE A 384 -41.24 16.38 1.61
N THR A 385 -40.99 15.50 2.58
CA THR A 385 -41.99 14.75 3.34
C THR A 385 -41.74 14.97 4.82
N CYS A 386 -42.78 15.40 5.56
CA CYS A 386 -42.69 15.59 7.01
C CYS A 386 -43.60 14.59 7.75
N LYS A 387 -43.09 14.04 8.88
CA LYS A 387 -43.86 13.13 9.77
C LYS A 387 -43.66 13.56 11.22
N ILE A 388 -44.79 13.63 11.96
CA ILE A 388 -44.73 13.80 13.42
C ILE A 388 -44.41 12.45 14.07
N ARG A 389 -43.43 12.45 14.99
CA ARG A 389 -43.03 11.26 15.76
C ARG A 389 -42.87 11.58 17.24
N PRO A 390 -43.11 10.62 18.13
CA PRO A 390 -42.73 10.78 19.53
C PRO A 390 -41.25 11.07 19.69
N ASN A 391 -40.89 11.86 20.68
CA ASN A 391 -39.46 12.14 20.99
C ASN A 391 -38.81 10.92 21.65
N VAL A 392 -38.53 9.88 20.87
CA VAL A 392 -37.91 8.63 21.30
C VAL A 392 -36.69 8.38 20.39
N GLY A 393 -35.49 8.25 20.97
CA GLY A 393 -34.28 7.99 20.22
C GLY A 393 -33.73 9.18 19.45
N VAL A 394 -34.23 10.38 19.72
CA VAL A 394 -33.75 11.65 19.11
C VAL A 394 -33.63 11.57 17.59
N ALA A 395 -32.63 12.18 16.98
CA ALA A 395 -32.40 12.16 15.53
C ALA A 395 -32.18 10.75 14.95
N MET A 396 -31.60 9.83 15.72
CA MET A 396 -31.30 8.47 15.25
C MET A 396 -32.54 7.65 14.92
N SER A 397 -33.67 7.86 15.62
CA SER A 397 -34.94 7.21 15.30
C SER A 397 -35.49 7.64 13.95
N THR A 398 -35.20 8.84 13.51
CA THR A 398 -35.57 9.36 12.19
C THR A 398 -34.90 8.53 11.09
N LEU A 399 -33.60 8.30 11.21
CA LEU A 399 -32.81 7.57 10.24
C LEU A 399 -33.17 6.08 10.20
N TRP A 400 -33.10 5.41 11.37
CA TRP A 400 -33.16 3.94 11.43
C TRP A 400 -34.53 3.35 11.58
N VAL A 401 -35.52 4.15 11.95
CA VAL A 401 -36.92 3.68 12.16
C VAL A 401 -37.86 4.32 11.18
N THR A 402 -37.93 5.64 11.14
CA THR A 402 -38.97 6.35 10.36
C THR A 402 -38.73 6.30 8.86
N TYR A 403 -37.49 6.40 8.44
CA TYR A 403 -37.06 6.42 7.03
C TYR A 403 -36.05 5.30 6.71
N ALA A 404 -36.12 4.18 7.45
CA ALA A 404 -35.26 3.02 7.21
C ALA A 404 -35.41 2.48 5.77
N ASP A 405 -36.59 2.60 5.18
CA ASP A 405 -36.88 2.18 3.80
C ASP A 405 -36.11 3.05 2.76
N ILE A 406 -35.89 4.32 3.08
CA ILE A 406 -35.11 5.22 2.23
C ILE A 406 -33.63 4.87 2.34
N VAL A 407 -33.12 4.65 3.56
CA VAL A 407 -31.72 4.28 3.81
C VAL A 407 -31.35 2.94 3.15
N ASN A 408 -32.26 1.97 3.18
CA ASN A 408 -32.02 0.63 2.62
C ASN A 408 -32.17 0.55 1.09
N LYS A 409 -32.67 1.60 0.43
CA LYS A 409 -32.82 1.67 -1.04
C LYS A 409 -31.72 2.45 -1.74
N GLY A 410 -30.89 3.18 -0.99
CA GLY A 410 -29.74 3.91 -1.50
C GLY A 410 -28.50 3.07 -1.48
#